data_bf93181e5a9510d2e846670540f2939d
#
_entry.id   bf93181e5a9510d2e846670540f2939d
#
_cell.length_a   1.000
_cell.length_b   1.000
_cell.length_c   1.000
_cell.angle_alpha   90.00
_cell.angle_beta   90.00
_cell.angle_gamma   90.00
#
_symmetry.space_group_name_H-M   'P 1'
#
loop_
_entity.id
_entity.type
_entity.pdbx_description
1 polymer ?
#
loop_
_entity_poly.entity_id
_entity_poly.type
_entity_poly.pdbx_seq_one_letter_code
_entity_poly.pdbx_strand_id
1 'polypeptide(L)'
;ACARPLFTELQKSHFKSMSQYQVLEETAKDPEQFWLVGSGSRLPEEAAKPGNASSMQDGFNGSKHGSKLQWLHSTLASRRKRVHLHFEDLEECYLSTRTKHINYNSTDGLKAFTEDLSKFTRYSSIRPLATLNYATDLLNGTSIVSSIEFDKDNEFFAIAGVTKKIKVFEYGTVIQDIVDIHYPVNEMMCNSKISCISWSSYHKGMLASSDYEGTVTIWDAFTGQKVKMFQEHEKRCWSVDFNKVDTKMIASGSDDAKVKLWSIACDHSVISLEAKANVCCVKFNPASRFHLALGSADHCVYYYDLRNTKEPLCVFKGHKKAVSYVKFLNTTELVSASTDSQLKLWDIYFPYCQRSFKGHLNEKNFVGLATDGDYVACGSENNALYIYYKGLSKQVLKFRFDVVRNILEKDKKEEDSNEFVSAVCWRMGSSVVVAANSQGTIKVLELV
;
A
#
# COMPACT_ATOMS: atom_id res chain seq x y z
N ALA A 1 -40.13 -6.67 11.75
CA ALA A 1 -40.94 -7.60 10.97
C ALA A 1 -41.36 -7.08 9.58
N CYS A 2 -40.83 -5.91 9.14
CA CYS A 2 -41.17 -5.28 7.86
C CYS A 2 -40.08 -5.36 6.78
N ALA A 3 -38.97 -6.05 7.02
CA ALA A 3 -37.85 -6.06 6.08
C ALA A 3 -37.82 -7.28 5.12
N ARG A 4 -38.61 -8.28 5.35
CA ARG A 4 -38.64 -9.51 4.52
C ARG A 4 -39.26 -9.38 3.11
N PRO A 5 -40.28 -8.56 2.84
CA PRO A 5 -40.85 -8.46 1.49
C PRO A 5 -39.93 -7.72 0.50
N LEU A 6 -39.20 -6.69 0.97
CA LEU A 6 -38.28 -5.90 0.12
C LEU A 6 -37.07 -6.70 -0.37
N PHE A 7 -36.56 -7.61 0.45
CA PHE A 7 -35.43 -8.46 0.08
C PHE A 7 -35.78 -9.48 -1.02
N THR A 8 -37.00 -9.95 -1.02
CA THR A 8 -37.53 -10.92 -2.02
C THR A 8 -37.83 -10.24 -3.36
N GLU A 9 -38.23 -8.98 -3.36
CA GLU A 9 -38.42 -8.21 -4.60
C GLU A 9 -37.06 -7.77 -5.22
N LEU A 10 -36.08 -7.42 -4.41
CA LEU A 10 -34.73 -7.12 -4.89
C LEU A 10 -34.06 -8.36 -5.50
N GLN A 11 -34.24 -9.56 -4.90
CA GLN A 11 -33.73 -10.78 -5.51
C GLN A 11 -34.45 -11.12 -6.84
N LYS A 12 -35.76 -10.87 -6.95
CA LYS A 12 -36.49 -11.06 -8.19
C LYS A 12 -36.10 -10.06 -9.28
N SER A 13 -35.78 -8.81 -8.93
CA SER A 13 -35.28 -7.82 -9.88
C SER A 13 -33.86 -8.15 -10.34
N HIS A 14 -33.02 -8.68 -9.45
CA HIS A 14 -31.66 -9.13 -9.77
C HIS A 14 -31.68 -10.33 -10.73
N PHE A 15 -32.54 -11.30 -10.51
CA PHE A 15 -32.74 -12.44 -11.42
C PHE A 15 -33.29 -12.03 -12.79
N LYS A 16 -34.19 -11.04 -12.85
CA LYS A 16 -34.67 -10.48 -14.12
C LYS A 16 -33.61 -9.72 -14.89
N SER A 17 -32.75 -8.97 -14.21
CA SER A 17 -31.63 -8.28 -14.86
C SER A 17 -30.59 -9.26 -15.39
N MET A 18 -30.26 -10.32 -14.63
CA MET A 18 -29.34 -11.36 -15.08
C MET A 18 -29.86 -12.11 -16.32
N SER A 19 -31.16 -12.43 -16.39
CA SER A 19 -31.75 -13.08 -17.58
C SER A 19 -31.80 -12.15 -18.80
N GLN A 20 -31.96 -10.85 -18.60
CA GLN A 20 -31.87 -9.87 -19.69
C GLN A 20 -30.42 -9.69 -20.18
N TYR A 21 -29.43 -9.79 -19.31
CA TYR A 21 -28.02 -9.76 -19.70
C TYR A 21 -27.61 -11.01 -20.51
N GLN A 22 -28.09 -12.20 -20.15
CA GLN A 22 -27.83 -13.41 -20.95
C GLN A 22 -28.48 -13.36 -22.34
N VAL A 23 -29.69 -12.82 -22.46
CA VAL A 23 -30.37 -12.64 -23.77
C VAL A 23 -29.66 -11.59 -24.62
N LEU A 24 -29.05 -10.57 -24.03
CA LEU A 24 -28.27 -9.54 -24.73
C LEU A 24 -26.89 -10.05 -25.18
N GLU A 25 -26.28 -11.00 -24.47
CA GLU A 25 -25.04 -11.66 -24.89
C GLU A 25 -25.24 -12.58 -26.11
N GLU A 26 -26.40 -13.22 -26.22
CA GLU A 26 -26.71 -14.09 -27.39
C GLU A 26 -27.10 -13.30 -28.64
N THR A 27 -27.55 -12.04 -28.53
CA THR A 27 -27.99 -11.22 -29.66
C THR A 27 -26.94 -10.22 -30.15
N ALA A 28 -25.90 -9.92 -29.38
CA ALA A 28 -24.86 -8.96 -29.76
C ALA A 28 -23.73 -9.64 -30.54
N LYS A 29 -23.92 -9.83 -31.83
CA LYS A 29 -22.82 -10.24 -32.74
C LYS A 29 -21.89 -9.09 -33.14
N ASP A 30 -22.12 -7.88 -32.66
CA ASP A 30 -21.27 -6.72 -32.97
C ASP A 30 -21.05 -5.81 -31.75
N PRO A 31 -19.79 -5.67 -31.24
CA PRO A 31 -19.50 -4.91 -30.04
C PRO A 31 -19.65 -3.39 -30.16
N GLU A 32 -19.80 -2.85 -31.37
CA GLU A 32 -19.87 -1.38 -31.61
C GLU A 32 -21.23 -0.75 -31.34
N GLN A 33 -22.31 -1.52 -31.27
CA GLN A 33 -23.66 -0.95 -31.08
C GLN A 33 -24.05 -0.63 -29.64
N PHE A 34 -23.24 -1.03 -28.63
CA PHE A 34 -23.64 -0.92 -27.22
C PHE A 34 -23.38 0.43 -26.55
N TRP A 35 -22.66 1.37 -27.21
CA TRP A 35 -22.26 2.65 -26.61
C TRP A 35 -22.85 3.90 -27.25
N LEU A 36 -23.77 3.75 -28.24
CA LEU A 36 -24.37 4.88 -28.99
C LEU A 36 -25.76 5.29 -28.52
N VAL A 37 -26.25 4.81 -27.41
CA VAL A 37 -27.53 5.25 -26.82
C VAL A 37 -27.24 6.22 -25.67
N GLY A 38 -26.97 7.48 -25.99
CA GLY A 38 -26.82 8.50 -24.99
C GLY A 38 -26.24 9.83 -25.42
N SER A 39 -26.52 10.30 -26.64
CA SER A 39 -26.45 11.74 -26.94
C SER A 39 -27.16 12.01 -28.28
N GLY A 40 -28.40 12.45 -28.14
CA GLY A 40 -29.16 12.93 -29.30
C GLY A 40 -28.72 14.33 -29.70
N SER A 41 -28.24 14.49 -30.93
CA SER A 41 -28.47 15.71 -31.72
C SER A 41 -28.29 15.34 -33.19
N ARG A 42 -29.37 15.48 -33.95
CA ARG A 42 -29.44 15.35 -35.40
C ARG A 42 -28.74 16.51 -36.07
N LEU A 43 -28.02 16.25 -37.17
CA LEU A 43 -27.92 17.13 -38.33
C LEU A 43 -27.72 16.30 -39.62
N PRO A 44 -28.05 16.83 -40.83
CA PRO A 44 -28.71 16.06 -41.88
C PRO A 44 -27.77 15.52 -42.99
N GLU A 45 -28.32 14.54 -43.72
CA GLU A 45 -27.79 13.98 -44.99
C GLU A 45 -27.69 15.01 -46.10
N GLU A 46 -26.58 14.98 -46.83
CA GLU A 46 -26.56 15.36 -48.25
C GLU A 46 -25.80 14.32 -49.06
N ALA A 47 -26.48 13.88 -50.11
CA ALA A 47 -26.06 12.86 -51.05
C ALA A 47 -25.18 13.43 -52.15
N ALA A 48 -24.14 12.70 -52.59
CA ALA A 48 -23.59 12.82 -53.93
C ALA A 48 -23.01 11.47 -54.40
N LYS A 49 -23.36 11.14 -55.63
CA LYS A 49 -23.07 9.91 -56.36
C LYS A 49 -21.68 9.93 -57.05
N PRO A 50 -21.25 8.83 -57.66
CA PRO A 50 -19.84 8.46 -57.85
C PRO A 50 -19.26 8.87 -59.20
N GLY A 51 -17.95 9.03 -59.26
CA GLY A 51 -17.18 9.25 -60.47
C GLY A 51 -15.94 8.33 -60.53
N ASN A 52 -15.72 7.73 -61.68
CA ASN A 52 -14.76 6.71 -62.04
C ASN A 52 -13.27 7.11 -62.06
N ALA A 53 -12.46 6.16 -61.75
CA ALA A 53 -11.21 5.68 -62.34
C ALA A 53 -10.05 6.63 -62.66
N SER A 54 -8.89 6.39 -62.06
CA SER A 54 -7.72 5.91 -62.80
C SER A 54 -6.53 5.65 -61.87
N SER A 55 -5.82 4.60 -62.23
CA SER A 55 -4.59 4.06 -61.67
C SER A 55 -3.44 5.05 -61.54
N MET A 56 -2.71 5.01 -60.40
CA MET A 56 -1.25 5.00 -60.35
C MET A 56 -0.75 4.50 -59.01
N GLN A 57 0.18 3.57 -59.11
CA GLN A 57 0.98 3.04 -58.01
C GLN A 57 1.81 4.15 -57.36
N ASP A 58 1.87 4.18 -56.04
CA ASP A 58 3.13 4.32 -55.35
C ASP A 58 2.97 3.96 -53.86
N GLY A 59 4.01 3.37 -53.35
CA GLY A 59 4.05 2.56 -52.14
C GLY A 59 4.12 3.30 -50.81
N PHE A 60 4.02 2.48 -49.78
CA PHE A 60 4.41 2.72 -48.39
C PHE A 60 3.70 3.83 -47.60
N ASN A 61 2.62 3.46 -46.90
CA ASN A 61 2.35 3.92 -45.53
C ASN A 61 1.14 3.19 -44.89
N GLY A 62 1.25 1.92 -44.61
CA GLY A 62 0.16 1.09 -44.08
C GLY A 62 0.36 0.50 -42.68
N SER A 63 1.17 1.10 -41.77
CA SER A 63 1.43 0.42 -40.48
C SER A 63 1.15 1.21 -39.18
N LYS A 64 0.80 2.49 -39.27
CA LYS A 64 0.59 3.30 -38.03
C LYS A 64 -0.86 3.36 -37.53
N HIS A 65 -1.86 3.11 -38.38
CA HIS A 65 -3.27 3.15 -37.96
C HIS A 65 -3.74 1.85 -37.33
N GLY A 66 -3.28 0.68 -37.78
CA GLY A 66 -3.61 -0.62 -37.21
C GLY A 66 -3.10 -0.80 -35.79
N SER A 67 -1.89 -0.31 -35.49
CA SER A 67 -1.30 -0.41 -34.17
C SER A 67 -2.02 0.43 -33.12
N LYS A 68 -2.52 1.62 -33.49
CA LYS A 68 -3.23 2.54 -32.60
C LYS A 68 -4.64 2.03 -32.23
N LEU A 69 -5.35 1.43 -33.19
CA LEU A 69 -6.63 0.77 -32.95
C LEU A 69 -6.48 -0.49 -32.10
N GLN A 70 -5.48 -1.31 -32.36
CA GLN A 70 -5.20 -2.52 -31.58
C GLN A 70 -4.79 -2.18 -30.15
N TRP A 71 -4.04 -1.10 -29.92
CA TRP A 71 -3.71 -0.60 -28.58
C TRP A 71 -4.95 -0.08 -27.84
N LEU A 72 -5.84 0.66 -28.50
CA LEU A 72 -7.12 1.13 -27.93
C LEU A 72 -8.03 -0.04 -27.54
N HIS A 73 -8.14 -1.07 -28.36
CA HIS A 73 -8.92 -2.27 -28.04
C HIS A 73 -8.34 -3.05 -26.85
N SER A 74 -7.01 -3.19 -26.76
CA SER A 74 -6.36 -3.86 -25.63
C SER A 74 -6.55 -3.08 -24.33
N THR A 75 -6.47 -1.76 -24.34
CA THR A 75 -6.71 -0.91 -23.15
C THR A 75 -8.16 -0.93 -22.71
N LEU A 76 -9.12 -0.93 -23.62
CA LEU A 76 -10.54 -1.05 -23.31
C LEU A 76 -10.88 -2.42 -22.70
N ALA A 77 -10.33 -3.50 -23.25
CA ALA A 77 -10.48 -4.85 -22.70
C ALA A 77 -9.93 -4.96 -21.26
N SER A 78 -8.74 -4.38 -21.02
CA SER A 78 -8.14 -4.32 -19.68
C SER A 78 -9.00 -3.50 -18.71
N ARG A 79 -9.53 -2.38 -19.11
CA ARG A 79 -10.44 -1.55 -18.30
C ARG A 79 -11.74 -2.29 -17.97
N ARG A 80 -12.36 -2.97 -18.95
CA ARG A 80 -13.55 -3.79 -18.73
C ARG A 80 -13.29 -4.90 -17.73
N LYS A 81 -12.20 -5.67 -17.90
CA LYS A 81 -11.80 -6.73 -16.97
C LYS A 81 -11.60 -6.20 -15.55
N ARG A 82 -11.01 -5.02 -15.40
CA ARG A 82 -10.80 -4.36 -14.11
C ARG A 82 -12.14 -3.98 -13.47
N VAL A 83 -13.06 -3.38 -14.20
CA VAL A 83 -14.40 -3.05 -13.70
C VAL A 83 -15.15 -4.30 -13.29
N HIS A 84 -15.13 -5.37 -14.09
CA HIS A 84 -15.75 -6.65 -13.75
C HIS A 84 -15.20 -7.26 -12.46
N LEU A 85 -13.88 -7.18 -12.25
CA LEU A 85 -13.24 -7.71 -11.04
C LEU A 85 -13.73 -7.01 -9.77
N HIS A 86 -14.06 -5.72 -9.86
CA HIS A 86 -14.45 -4.87 -8.73
C HIS A 86 -15.93 -4.50 -8.73
N PHE A 87 -16.75 -5.13 -9.58
CA PHE A 87 -18.13 -4.73 -9.78
C PHE A 87 -18.95 -4.78 -8.50
N GLU A 88 -18.85 -5.86 -7.72
CA GLU A 88 -19.56 -6.04 -6.44
C GLU A 88 -19.21 -4.92 -5.44
N ASP A 89 -17.91 -4.61 -5.30
CA ASP A 89 -17.43 -3.54 -4.41
C ASP A 89 -17.94 -2.15 -4.88
N LEU A 90 -17.95 -1.91 -6.19
CA LEU A 90 -18.44 -0.64 -6.77
C LEU A 90 -19.95 -0.50 -6.61
N GLU A 91 -20.70 -1.59 -6.77
CA GLU A 91 -22.15 -1.63 -6.52
C GLU A 91 -22.45 -1.34 -5.04
N GLU A 92 -21.76 -2.00 -4.11
CA GLU A 92 -21.90 -1.74 -2.68
C GLU A 92 -21.57 -0.28 -2.33
N CYS A 93 -20.50 0.26 -2.89
CA CYS A 93 -20.11 1.66 -2.74
C CYS A 93 -21.22 2.61 -3.23
N TYR A 94 -21.76 2.37 -4.42
CA TYR A 94 -22.86 3.16 -4.97
C TYR A 94 -24.11 3.10 -4.09
N LEU A 95 -24.56 1.90 -3.70
CA LEU A 95 -25.74 1.71 -2.87
C LEU A 95 -25.58 2.32 -1.47
N SER A 96 -24.43 2.15 -0.84
CA SER A 96 -24.14 2.72 0.48
C SER A 96 -24.11 4.25 0.46
N THR A 97 -23.53 4.84 -0.59
CA THR A 97 -23.50 6.28 -0.78
C THR A 97 -24.89 6.84 -1.01
N ARG A 98 -25.70 6.16 -1.80
CA ARG A 98 -27.07 6.55 -2.09
C ARG A 98 -27.98 6.45 -0.86
N THR A 99 -27.84 5.41 -0.05
CA THR A 99 -28.66 5.23 1.16
C THR A 99 -28.34 6.23 2.27
N LYS A 100 -27.08 6.64 2.41
CA LYS A 100 -26.68 7.68 3.38
C LYS A 100 -27.33 9.04 3.08
N HIS A 101 -27.64 9.34 1.83
CA HIS A 101 -28.18 10.63 1.37
C HIS A 101 -29.70 10.65 1.17
N ILE A 102 -30.44 9.57 1.45
CA ILE A 102 -31.91 9.54 1.32
C ILE A 102 -32.62 10.58 2.19
N ASN A 103 -32.00 11.03 3.28
CA ASN A 103 -32.60 12.00 4.21
C ASN A 103 -32.39 13.48 3.82
N TYR A 104 -31.68 13.77 2.73
CA TYR A 104 -31.46 15.12 2.22
C TYR A 104 -31.66 15.10 0.69
N ASN A 105 -32.48 16.01 0.19
CA ASN A 105 -32.73 16.22 -1.25
C ASN A 105 -31.46 16.68 -1.99
N SER A 106 -30.40 15.87 -2.04
CA SER A 106 -29.14 16.31 -2.61
C SER A 106 -28.61 15.38 -3.68
N THR A 107 -28.11 16.00 -4.73
CA THR A 107 -27.27 15.44 -5.79
C THR A 107 -25.90 14.94 -5.28
N ASP A 108 -25.62 15.09 -3.97
CA ASP A 108 -24.32 14.82 -3.35
C ASP A 108 -23.92 13.34 -3.37
N GLY A 109 -24.88 12.41 -3.32
CA GLY A 109 -24.59 10.98 -3.36
C GLY A 109 -23.93 10.52 -4.66
N LEU A 110 -24.40 11.05 -5.82
CA LEU A 110 -23.78 10.74 -7.11
C LEU A 110 -22.39 11.38 -7.24
N LYS A 111 -22.22 12.57 -6.69
CA LYS A 111 -20.93 13.26 -6.66
C LYS A 111 -19.89 12.48 -5.84
N ALA A 112 -20.26 12.05 -4.62
CA ALA A 112 -19.38 11.25 -3.77
C ALA A 112 -18.99 9.93 -4.45
N PHE A 113 -19.92 9.23 -5.09
CA PHE A 113 -19.62 8.04 -5.87
C PHE A 113 -18.69 8.32 -7.06
N THR A 114 -18.86 9.47 -7.74
CA THR A 114 -17.98 9.90 -8.83
C THR A 114 -16.56 10.15 -8.32
N GLU A 115 -16.39 10.70 -7.12
CA GLU A 115 -15.08 10.87 -6.48
C GLU A 115 -14.41 9.52 -6.20
N ASP A 116 -15.14 8.56 -5.64
CA ASP A 116 -14.64 7.21 -5.40
C ASP A 116 -14.27 6.50 -6.71
N LEU A 117 -15.09 6.64 -7.75
CA LEU A 117 -14.80 6.09 -9.07
C LEU A 117 -13.57 6.75 -9.71
N SER A 118 -13.38 8.05 -9.53
CA SER A 118 -12.20 8.77 -10.02
C SER A 118 -10.92 8.27 -9.35
N LYS A 119 -10.97 8.00 -8.04
CA LYS A 119 -9.86 7.38 -7.31
C LYS A 119 -9.61 5.95 -7.78
N PHE A 120 -10.64 5.12 -7.94
CA PHE A 120 -10.48 3.77 -8.49
C PHE A 120 -9.80 3.76 -9.88
N THR A 121 -10.10 4.72 -10.73
CA THR A 121 -9.56 4.80 -12.10
C THR A 121 -8.24 5.56 -12.21
N ARG A 122 -7.78 6.22 -11.16
CA ARG A 122 -6.62 7.11 -11.14
C ARG A 122 -5.35 6.45 -11.64
N TYR A 123 -5.07 5.23 -11.19
CA TYR A 123 -3.87 4.50 -11.56
C TYR A 123 -4.22 3.27 -12.38
N SER A 124 -3.50 3.04 -13.47
CA SER A 124 -3.72 1.94 -14.41
C SER A 124 -2.57 0.94 -14.46
N SER A 125 -1.36 1.35 -14.09
CA SER A 125 -0.14 0.55 -14.16
C SER A 125 0.90 0.99 -13.14
N ILE A 126 1.97 0.20 -12.99
CA ILE A 126 3.13 0.53 -12.16
C ILE A 126 4.36 0.52 -13.05
N ARG A 127 5.13 1.60 -13.01
CA ARG A 127 6.35 1.79 -13.78
C ARG A 127 7.57 1.81 -12.85
N PRO A 128 8.62 1.01 -13.06
CA PRO A 128 9.87 1.17 -12.34
C PRO A 128 10.59 2.44 -12.80
N LEU A 129 11.06 3.25 -11.85
CA LEU A 129 11.86 4.44 -12.08
C LEU A 129 13.35 4.16 -11.87
N ALA A 130 13.68 3.43 -10.78
CA ALA A 130 15.06 3.06 -10.45
C ALA A 130 15.10 1.72 -9.73
N THR A 131 16.26 1.06 -9.78
CA THR A 131 16.56 -0.17 -9.05
C THR A 131 17.86 0.01 -8.29
N LEU A 132 17.86 -0.29 -6.98
CA LEU A 132 19.02 -0.23 -6.11
C LEU A 132 19.26 -1.60 -5.49
N ASN A 133 20.48 -1.87 -5.06
CA ASN A 133 20.87 -3.06 -4.31
C ASN A 133 21.34 -2.66 -2.90
N TYR A 134 20.72 -3.28 -1.88
CA TYR A 134 21.07 -3.04 -0.49
C TYR A 134 22.39 -3.72 -0.11
N ALA A 135 22.61 -4.95 -0.56
CA ALA A 135 23.85 -5.68 -0.36
C ALA A 135 24.86 -5.32 -1.46
N THR A 136 26.00 -4.81 -1.07
CA THR A 136 27.16 -4.60 -1.95
C THR A 136 28.11 -5.80 -1.97
N ASP A 137 28.00 -6.69 -0.98
CA ASP A 137 28.91 -7.84 -0.83
C ASP A 137 28.19 -9.13 -1.27
N LEU A 138 28.62 -9.68 -2.41
CA LEU A 138 28.13 -10.94 -2.98
C LEU A 138 28.35 -12.18 -2.10
N LEU A 139 29.10 -12.04 -1.00
CA LEU A 139 29.50 -13.13 -0.09
C LEU A 139 28.63 -13.26 1.16
N ASN A 140 27.78 -12.28 1.48
CA ASN A 140 26.94 -12.30 2.68
C ASN A 140 25.51 -12.76 2.36
N GLY A 141 25.18 -13.95 2.80
CA GLY A 141 24.04 -14.78 2.41
C GLY A 141 22.63 -14.28 2.71
N THR A 142 22.38 -13.13 3.33
CA THR A 142 21.02 -12.60 3.54
C THR A 142 21.04 -11.07 3.56
N SER A 143 20.27 -10.46 2.67
CA SER A 143 20.20 -9.00 2.48
C SER A 143 18.80 -8.44 2.66
N ILE A 144 18.01 -9.08 3.52
CA ILE A 144 16.62 -8.66 3.77
C ILE A 144 16.58 -7.22 4.26
N VAL A 145 15.86 -6.39 3.53
CA VAL A 145 15.49 -5.04 3.95
C VAL A 145 14.27 -5.13 4.85
N SER A 146 14.37 -4.66 6.09
CA SER A 146 13.27 -4.70 7.06
C SER A 146 12.44 -3.43 7.09
N SER A 147 13.04 -2.28 6.75
CA SER A 147 12.36 -0.99 6.84
C SER A 147 12.91 0.00 5.83
N ILE A 148 12.01 0.80 5.25
CA ILE A 148 12.28 1.93 4.37
C ILE A 148 11.41 3.08 4.84
N GLU A 149 11.95 4.30 4.96
CA GLU A 149 11.17 5.49 5.25
C GLU A 149 11.78 6.72 4.61
N PHE A 150 10.92 7.63 4.10
CA PHE A 150 11.31 8.95 3.63
C PHE A 150 11.44 9.93 4.80
N ASP A 151 12.33 10.92 4.65
CA ASP A 151 12.40 12.06 5.54
C ASP A 151 11.16 12.97 5.40
N LYS A 152 11.03 13.97 6.27
CA LYS A 152 9.87 14.88 6.30
C LYS A 152 9.62 15.65 5.01
N ASP A 153 10.68 15.92 4.26
CA ASP A 153 10.65 16.73 3.03
C ASP A 153 10.55 15.84 1.77
N ASN A 154 10.61 14.50 1.93
CA ASN A 154 10.68 13.53 0.85
C ASN A 154 11.86 13.70 -0.11
N GLU A 155 12.96 14.29 0.38
CA GLU A 155 14.21 14.48 -0.34
C GLU A 155 15.15 13.28 -0.16
N PHE A 156 15.17 12.71 1.06
CA PHE A 156 15.99 11.57 1.40
C PHE A 156 15.11 10.39 1.83
N PHE A 157 15.60 9.19 1.60
CA PHE A 157 15.00 7.98 2.18
C PHE A 157 16.10 7.10 2.75
N ALA A 158 15.78 6.48 3.90
CA ALA A 158 16.68 5.56 4.57
C ALA A 158 16.18 4.13 4.37
N ILE A 159 17.13 3.20 4.28
CA ILE A 159 16.93 1.77 4.11
C ILE A 159 17.71 1.06 5.20
N ALA A 160 17.07 0.13 5.90
CA ALA A 160 17.70 -0.64 6.97
C ALA A 160 17.26 -2.11 6.92
N GLY A 161 18.09 -3.00 7.47
CA GLY A 161 17.77 -4.42 7.49
C GLY A 161 18.77 -5.29 8.25
N VAL A 162 18.81 -6.55 7.85
CA VAL A 162 19.59 -7.58 8.54
C VAL A 162 21.10 -7.45 8.36
N THR A 163 21.57 -6.67 7.39
CA THR A 163 23.01 -6.40 7.16
C THR A 163 23.62 -5.48 8.22
N LYS A 164 22.83 -5.03 9.20
CA LYS A 164 23.27 -4.13 10.29
C LYS A 164 23.75 -2.77 9.80
N LYS A 165 23.22 -2.31 8.67
CA LYS A 165 23.56 -1.01 8.07
C LYS A 165 22.29 -0.23 7.83
N ILE A 166 22.33 1.07 8.09
CA ILE A 166 21.32 2.02 7.65
C ILE A 166 21.96 2.86 6.54
N LYS A 167 21.38 2.81 5.35
CA LYS A 167 21.85 3.55 4.18
C LYS A 167 20.87 4.67 3.86
N VAL A 168 21.37 5.87 3.66
CA VAL A 168 20.58 7.05 3.31
C VAL A 168 20.85 7.41 1.85
N PHE A 169 19.79 7.57 1.06
CA PHE A 169 19.84 7.91 -0.35
C PHE A 169 19.11 9.22 -0.59
N GLU A 170 19.63 10.04 -1.49
CA GLU A 170 18.96 11.22 -2.01
C GLU A 170 18.03 10.79 -3.17
N TYR A 171 16.73 11.06 -3.02
CA TYR A 171 15.72 10.63 -4.00
C TYR A 171 15.95 11.24 -5.38
N GLY A 172 16.28 12.54 -5.44
CA GLY A 172 16.52 13.25 -6.70
C GLY A 172 17.64 12.61 -7.53
N THR A 173 18.78 12.34 -6.89
CA THR A 173 19.93 11.69 -7.52
C THR A 173 19.60 10.27 -7.99
N VAL A 174 18.88 9.50 -7.18
CA VAL A 174 18.48 8.12 -7.54
C VAL A 174 17.60 8.07 -8.79
N ILE A 175 16.74 9.07 -9.02
CA ILE A 175 15.84 9.10 -10.17
C ILE A 175 16.50 9.70 -11.42
N GLN A 176 17.41 10.64 -11.25
CA GLN A 176 18.07 11.33 -12.37
C GLN A 176 19.21 10.52 -12.98
N ASP A 177 19.95 9.79 -12.15
CA ASP A 177 21.13 9.07 -12.57
C ASP A 177 20.77 7.70 -13.16
N ILE A 178 21.04 7.53 -14.45
CA ILE A 178 20.92 6.22 -15.13
C ILE A 178 22.25 5.49 -14.90
N VAL A 179 22.41 4.92 -13.71
CA VAL A 179 23.60 4.16 -13.31
C VAL A 179 23.21 2.77 -12.83
N ASP A 180 24.13 1.82 -12.99
CA ASP A 180 23.92 0.44 -12.53
C ASP A 180 24.00 0.32 -10.99
N ILE A 181 24.77 1.21 -10.35
CA ILE A 181 25.00 1.21 -8.90
C ILE A 181 24.79 2.61 -8.33
N HIS A 182 23.83 2.73 -7.42
CA HIS A 182 23.60 3.93 -6.63
C HIS A 182 24.34 3.85 -5.30
N TYR A 183 25.08 4.90 -4.96
CA TYR A 183 25.78 5.01 -3.70
C TYR A 183 24.94 5.79 -2.68
N PRO A 184 24.90 5.36 -1.40
CA PRO A 184 24.23 6.12 -0.35
C PRO A 184 25.01 7.41 -0.06
N VAL A 185 24.29 8.47 0.30
CA VAL A 185 24.87 9.74 0.80
C VAL A 185 25.58 9.49 2.13
N ASN A 186 25.02 8.62 2.95
CA ASN A 186 25.62 8.20 4.22
C ASN A 186 25.28 6.76 4.56
N GLU A 187 26.17 6.10 5.31
CA GLU A 187 25.98 4.73 5.80
C GLU A 187 26.31 4.67 7.29
N MET A 188 25.34 4.23 8.10
CA MET A 188 25.48 4.10 9.54
C MET A 188 25.59 2.61 9.92
N MET A 189 26.70 2.29 10.63
CA MET A 189 26.94 0.91 11.10
C MET A 189 26.28 0.66 12.44
N CYS A 190 25.49 -0.40 12.50
CA CYS A 190 24.75 -0.84 13.69
C CYS A 190 25.35 -2.11 14.27
N ASN A 191 25.17 -2.32 15.58
CA ASN A 191 25.70 -3.50 16.25
C ASN A 191 24.85 -4.74 15.98
N SER A 192 23.55 -4.57 15.79
CA SER A 192 22.57 -5.64 15.58
C SER A 192 21.74 -5.43 14.33
N LYS A 193 20.97 -6.46 13.93
CA LYS A 193 20.00 -6.40 12.82
C LYS A 193 18.94 -5.37 13.13
N ILE A 194 18.65 -4.50 12.16
CA ILE A 194 17.62 -3.46 12.31
C ILE A 194 16.26 -4.02 11.94
N SER A 195 15.27 -3.77 12.76
CA SER A 195 13.87 -4.17 12.53
C SER A 195 13.04 -3.07 11.91
N CYS A 196 13.20 -1.82 12.39
CA CYS A 196 12.42 -0.68 11.95
C CYS A 196 13.22 0.62 12.05
N ILE A 197 12.91 1.56 11.18
CA ILE A 197 13.40 2.94 11.25
C ILE A 197 12.23 3.90 11.21
N SER A 198 12.42 5.09 11.79
CA SER A 198 11.45 6.18 11.74
C SER A 198 12.16 7.53 11.72
N TRP A 199 11.77 8.40 10.77
CA TRP A 199 12.27 9.76 10.67
C TRP A 199 11.50 10.71 11.58
N SER A 200 12.21 11.67 12.15
CA SER A 200 11.57 12.78 12.84
C SER A 200 10.79 13.64 11.84
N SER A 201 9.53 13.96 12.18
CA SER A 201 8.71 14.87 11.39
C SER A 201 9.11 16.35 11.54
N TYR A 202 10.00 16.67 12.48
CA TYR A 202 10.42 18.05 12.78
C TYR A 202 11.91 18.29 12.47
N HIS A 203 12.79 17.50 13.09
CA HIS A 203 14.23 17.65 12.91
C HIS A 203 14.70 16.97 11.63
N LYS A 204 15.19 17.77 10.66
CA LYS A 204 15.81 17.24 9.44
C LYS A 204 17.07 16.45 9.81
N GLY A 205 17.22 15.28 9.30
CA GLY A 205 18.34 14.39 9.60
C GLY A 205 18.21 13.53 10.85
N MET A 206 17.23 13.73 11.73
CA MET A 206 17.05 12.88 12.89
C MET A 206 16.25 11.62 12.55
N LEU A 207 16.87 10.47 12.81
CA LEU A 207 16.32 9.14 12.53
C LEU A 207 16.36 8.28 13.80
N ALA A 208 15.31 7.53 14.08
CA ALA A 208 15.30 6.49 15.11
C ALA A 208 15.38 5.10 14.45
N SER A 209 16.09 4.18 15.08
CA SER A 209 16.11 2.76 14.69
C SER A 209 15.83 1.87 15.89
N SER A 210 15.18 0.73 15.65
CA SER A 210 15.03 -0.37 16.59
C SER A 210 15.75 -1.60 16.09
N ASP A 211 16.30 -2.42 17.01
CA ASP A 211 17.10 -3.57 16.65
C ASP A 211 16.69 -4.87 17.36
N TYR A 212 17.33 -5.97 16.98
CA TYR A 212 17.05 -7.30 17.50
C TYR A 212 17.59 -7.54 18.91
N GLU A 213 18.42 -6.64 19.46
CA GLU A 213 18.89 -6.66 20.85
C GLU A 213 17.98 -5.83 21.78
N GLY A 214 16.90 -5.24 21.23
CA GLY A 214 15.97 -4.42 22.00
C GLY A 214 16.44 -2.98 22.18
N THR A 215 17.46 -2.54 21.43
CA THR A 215 17.97 -1.18 21.51
C THR A 215 17.20 -0.26 20.59
N VAL A 216 16.87 0.93 21.09
CA VAL A 216 16.36 2.04 20.29
C VAL A 216 17.46 3.11 20.22
N THR A 217 17.92 3.43 19.00
CA THR A 217 19.01 4.37 18.77
C THR A 217 18.52 5.55 17.97
N ILE A 218 18.87 6.76 18.40
CA ILE A 218 18.65 8.01 17.66
C ILE A 218 19.93 8.39 16.95
N TRP A 219 19.81 8.68 15.68
CA TRP A 219 20.91 9.01 14.77
C TRP A 219 20.76 10.41 14.21
N ASP A 220 21.87 11.03 13.93
CA ASP A 220 21.95 12.09 12.93
C ASP A 220 22.32 11.41 11.60
N ALA A 221 21.38 11.35 10.68
CA ALA A 221 21.51 10.65 9.41
C ALA A 221 22.51 11.29 8.44
N PHE A 222 22.84 12.58 8.62
CA PHE A 222 23.80 13.28 7.77
C PHE A 222 25.23 13.16 8.27
N THR A 223 25.44 13.19 9.59
CA THR A 223 26.78 12.96 10.18
C THR A 223 27.08 11.50 10.44
N GLY A 224 26.05 10.64 10.47
CA GLY A 224 26.15 9.21 10.79
C GLY A 224 26.39 8.95 12.28
N GLN A 225 26.32 9.96 13.14
CA GLN A 225 26.60 9.83 14.56
C GLN A 225 25.38 9.36 15.35
N LYS A 226 25.63 8.56 16.39
CA LYS A 226 24.64 8.19 17.41
C LYS A 226 24.43 9.39 18.34
N VAL A 227 23.22 9.93 18.34
CA VAL A 227 22.83 11.02 19.23
C VAL A 227 22.44 10.50 20.61
N LYS A 228 21.68 9.41 20.63
CA LYS A 228 21.19 8.77 21.87
C LYS A 228 20.90 7.30 21.66
N MET A 229 21.00 6.52 22.73
CA MET A 229 20.69 5.09 22.73
C MET A 229 19.90 4.74 23.99
N PHE A 230 18.82 4.01 23.81
CA PHE A 230 17.97 3.50 24.87
C PHE A 230 18.02 1.96 24.88
N GLN A 231 18.30 1.37 26.04
CA GLN A 231 18.45 -0.08 26.16
C GLN A 231 17.71 -0.56 27.44
N GLU A 232 16.39 -0.67 27.33
CA GLU A 232 15.55 -1.17 28.42
C GLU A 232 14.62 -2.30 27.99
N HIS A 233 14.45 -2.57 26.69
CA HIS A 233 13.74 -3.77 26.24
C HIS A 233 14.60 -5.00 26.47
N GLU A 234 13.98 -6.06 26.99
CA GLU A 234 14.63 -7.33 27.31
C GLU A 234 14.73 -8.29 26.14
N LYS A 235 13.97 -8.01 25.07
CA LYS A 235 13.89 -8.80 23.85
C LYS A 235 13.90 -7.90 22.61
N ARG A 236 13.84 -8.51 21.41
CA ARG A 236 13.83 -7.80 20.14
C ARG A 236 12.81 -6.67 20.14
N CYS A 237 13.23 -5.51 19.71
CA CYS A 237 12.34 -4.40 19.40
C CYS A 237 11.95 -4.48 17.92
N TRP A 238 10.66 -4.60 17.63
CA TRP A 238 10.17 -4.78 16.27
C TRP A 238 9.81 -3.48 15.56
N SER A 239 9.42 -2.47 16.30
CA SER A 239 8.90 -1.24 15.73
C SER A 239 9.29 -0.02 16.56
N VAL A 240 9.58 1.07 15.88
CA VAL A 240 9.79 2.39 16.44
C VAL A 240 9.01 3.42 15.65
N ASP A 241 8.49 4.46 16.31
CA ASP A 241 7.75 5.53 15.67
C ASP A 241 7.95 6.86 16.38
N PHE A 242 8.25 7.93 15.63
CA PHE A 242 8.24 9.30 16.14
C PHE A 242 6.82 9.84 16.22
N ASN A 243 6.52 10.55 17.29
CA ASN A 243 5.29 11.31 17.39
C ASN A 243 5.37 12.55 16.47
N LYS A 244 4.33 12.75 15.65
CA LYS A 244 4.29 13.85 14.69
C LYS A 244 3.90 15.19 15.32
N VAL A 245 3.22 15.16 16.47
CA VAL A 245 2.73 16.35 17.21
C VAL A 245 3.71 16.73 18.32
N ASP A 246 4.10 15.77 19.16
CA ASP A 246 5.15 15.95 20.17
C ASP A 246 6.45 15.32 19.62
N THR A 247 7.20 16.10 18.90
CA THR A 247 8.37 15.64 18.12
C THR A 247 9.55 15.17 18.96
N LYS A 248 9.46 15.31 20.29
CA LYS A 248 10.42 14.76 21.24
C LYS A 248 10.10 13.34 21.72
N MET A 249 8.89 12.88 21.43
CA MET A 249 8.41 11.59 21.88
C MET A 249 8.58 10.51 20.82
N ILE A 250 8.99 9.33 21.27
CA ILE A 250 9.19 8.13 20.45
C ILE A 250 8.52 6.98 21.16
N ALA A 251 7.87 6.09 20.40
CA ALA A 251 7.33 4.84 20.90
C ALA A 251 8.10 3.66 20.33
N SER A 252 8.27 2.60 21.09
CA SER A 252 8.82 1.33 20.63
C SER A 252 7.98 0.15 21.13
N GLY A 253 7.92 -0.92 20.34
CA GLY A 253 7.19 -2.15 20.65
C GLY A 253 8.08 -3.38 20.49
N SER A 254 8.00 -4.32 21.45
CA SER A 254 8.94 -5.43 21.58
C SER A 254 8.27 -6.78 21.84
N ASP A 255 9.07 -7.85 21.63
CA ASP A 255 8.78 -9.23 22.00
C ASP A 255 8.72 -9.46 23.54
N ASP A 256 9.13 -8.48 24.35
CA ASP A 256 8.96 -8.50 25.81
C ASP A 256 7.53 -8.16 26.25
N ALA A 257 6.61 -8.01 25.29
CA ALA A 257 5.22 -7.60 25.50
C ALA A 257 5.08 -6.21 26.11
N LYS A 258 6.06 -5.33 25.93
CA LYS A 258 6.04 -3.95 26.41
C LYS A 258 6.06 -2.96 25.26
N VAL A 259 5.35 -1.85 25.45
CA VAL A 259 5.52 -0.63 24.66
C VAL A 259 6.19 0.38 25.56
N LYS A 260 7.31 0.93 25.12
CA LYS A 260 8.03 1.97 25.84
C LYS A 260 7.95 3.29 25.12
N LEU A 261 7.73 4.35 25.88
CA LEU A 261 7.75 5.72 25.39
C LEU A 261 9.01 6.41 25.89
N TRP A 262 9.71 7.02 24.95
CA TRP A 262 10.98 7.67 25.17
C TRP A 262 10.86 9.15 24.88
N SER A 263 11.54 9.97 25.68
CA SER A 263 11.76 11.36 25.36
C SER A 263 13.24 11.57 24.97
N ILE A 264 13.49 12.34 23.93
CA ILE A 264 14.87 12.68 23.55
C ILE A 264 15.61 13.40 24.70
N ALA A 265 14.86 14.09 25.58
CA ALA A 265 15.42 14.81 26.73
C ALA A 265 15.74 13.91 27.94
N CYS A 266 15.21 12.70 28.02
CA CYS A 266 15.34 11.78 29.16
C CYS A 266 16.20 10.58 28.84
N ASP A 267 16.92 10.02 29.79
CA ASP A 267 17.77 8.83 29.60
C ASP A 267 17.02 7.52 29.76
N HIS A 268 15.88 7.56 30.42
CA HIS A 268 15.00 6.41 30.65
C HIS A 268 13.65 6.55 29.97
N SER A 269 12.95 5.42 29.84
CA SER A 269 11.57 5.43 29.33
C SER A 269 10.66 6.24 30.25
N VAL A 270 9.85 7.11 29.65
CA VAL A 270 8.90 7.97 30.37
C VAL A 270 7.66 7.18 30.78
N ILE A 271 7.23 6.28 29.91
CA ILE A 271 6.07 5.40 30.14
C ILE A 271 6.44 4.00 29.65
N SER A 272 6.05 3.00 30.43
CA SER A 272 6.08 1.59 30.02
C SER A 272 4.65 1.04 30.10
N LEU A 273 4.12 0.58 28.97
CA LEU A 273 2.80 -0.03 28.86
C LEU A 273 2.99 -1.53 28.66
N GLU A 274 2.32 -2.34 29.46
CA GLU A 274 2.34 -3.79 29.36
C GLU A 274 1.19 -4.26 28.47
N ALA A 275 1.53 -4.96 27.40
CA ALA A 275 0.59 -5.61 26.50
C ALA A 275 0.38 -7.08 26.93
N LYS A 276 -0.69 -7.70 26.42
CA LYS A 276 -1.00 -9.12 26.71
C LYS A 276 -0.08 -10.12 26.02
N ALA A 277 0.52 -9.71 24.91
CA ALA A 277 1.41 -10.50 24.08
C ALA A 277 2.42 -9.59 23.35
N ASN A 278 3.34 -10.19 22.62
CA ASN A 278 4.38 -9.51 21.85
C ASN A 278 3.79 -8.37 21.00
N VAL A 279 4.46 -7.24 20.99
CA VAL A 279 4.08 -6.05 20.22
C VAL A 279 4.91 -5.99 18.95
N CYS A 280 4.27 -6.24 17.81
CA CYS A 280 4.95 -6.28 16.51
C CYS A 280 5.04 -4.90 15.85
N CYS A 281 4.12 -4.00 16.14
CA CYS A 281 4.08 -2.66 15.53
C CYS A 281 3.49 -1.64 16.49
N VAL A 282 4.05 -0.43 16.47
CA VAL A 282 3.51 0.75 17.15
C VAL A 282 3.41 1.91 16.16
N LYS A 283 2.35 2.71 16.25
CA LYS A 283 2.18 3.93 15.44
C LYS A 283 1.39 4.98 16.20
N PHE A 284 1.93 6.19 16.27
CA PHE A 284 1.20 7.34 16.78
C PHE A 284 0.09 7.78 15.82
N ASN A 285 -1.01 8.24 16.38
CA ASN A 285 -2.02 8.95 15.60
C ASN A 285 -1.42 10.26 15.06
N PRO A 286 -1.51 10.52 13.74
CA PRO A 286 -0.82 11.65 13.11
C PRO A 286 -1.26 13.04 13.62
N ALA A 287 -2.43 13.15 14.24
CA ALA A 287 -2.99 14.41 14.77
C ALA A 287 -3.01 14.50 16.30
N SER A 288 -2.48 13.49 17.00
CA SER A 288 -2.54 13.46 18.46
C SER A 288 -1.21 13.08 19.08
N ARG A 289 -0.79 13.83 20.08
CA ARG A 289 0.39 13.50 20.88
C ARG A 289 0.15 12.37 21.89
N PHE A 290 -1.11 12.05 22.19
CA PHE A 290 -1.46 11.10 23.25
C PHE A 290 -1.99 9.77 22.75
N HIS A 291 -2.33 9.64 21.48
CA HIS A 291 -2.95 8.43 20.99
C HIS A 291 -1.97 7.55 20.21
N LEU A 292 -1.96 6.28 20.55
CA LEU A 292 -1.08 5.26 19.99
C LEU A 292 -1.88 4.03 19.59
N ALA A 293 -1.64 3.53 18.39
CA ALA A 293 -2.11 2.23 17.94
C ALA A 293 -0.96 1.21 18.00
N LEU A 294 -1.27 -0.02 18.39
CA LEU A 294 -0.31 -1.12 18.40
C LEU A 294 -0.92 -2.40 17.83
N GLY A 295 -0.09 -3.14 17.10
CA GLY A 295 -0.40 -4.47 16.57
C GLY A 295 0.26 -5.54 17.42
N SER A 296 -0.52 -6.53 17.86
CA SER A 296 -0.08 -7.55 18.79
C SER A 296 -0.14 -8.96 18.20
N ALA A 297 0.70 -9.83 18.74
CA ALA A 297 0.73 -11.25 18.41
C ALA A 297 -0.53 -12.00 18.87
N ASP A 298 -1.36 -11.42 19.72
CA ASP A 298 -2.68 -11.96 20.12
C ASP A 298 -3.80 -11.70 19.10
N HIS A 299 -3.45 -11.32 17.87
CA HIS A 299 -4.35 -11.11 16.74
C HIS A 299 -5.19 -9.82 16.82
N CYS A 300 -4.92 -8.95 17.79
CA CYS A 300 -5.67 -7.73 18.01
C CYS A 300 -4.86 -6.48 17.65
N VAL A 301 -5.57 -5.43 17.29
CA VAL A 301 -5.03 -4.07 17.26
C VAL A 301 -5.59 -3.33 18.46
N TYR A 302 -4.74 -2.64 19.19
CA TYR A 302 -5.12 -1.85 20.37
C TYR A 302 -4.93 -0.38 20.09
N TYR A 303 -5.85 0.44 20.56
CA TYR A 303 -5.76 1.89 20.48
C TYR A 303 -5.79 2.48 21.89
N TYR A 304 -4.74 3.17 22.28
CA TYR A 304 -4.53 3.69 23.63
C TYR A 304 -4.53 5.21 23.67
N ASP A 305 -5.00 5.74 24.81
CA ASP A 305 -4.69 7.09 25.28
C ASP A 305 -3.56 6.99 26.32
N LEU A 306 -2.44 7.61 26.03
CA LEU A 306 -1.23 7.58 26.85
C LEU A 306 -1.37 8.33 28.20
N ARG A 307 -2.45 9.09 28.39
CA ARG A 307 -2.80 9.69 29.66
C ARG A 307 -3.44 8.69 30.62
N ASN A 308 -4.00 7.61 30.08
CA ASN A 308 -4.53 6.48 30.83
C ASN A 308 -4.11 5.17 30.15
N THR A 309 -2.99 4.62 30.57
CA THR A 309 -2.41 3.39 29.98
C THR A 309 -2.96 2.10 30.55
N LYS A 310 -3.88 2.19 31.56
CA LYS A 310 -4.43 0.98 32.23
C LYS A 310 -5.29 0.14 31.30
N GLU A 311 -6.08 0.80 30.44
CA GLU A 311 -6.99 0.14 29.51
C GLU A 311 -6.95 0.83 28.15
N PRO A 312 -7.05 0.06 27.06
CA PRO A 312 -7.15 0.62 25.70
C PRO A 312 -8.49 1.32 25.51
N LEU A 313 -8.53 2.40 24.75
CA LEU A 313 -9.76 3.07 24.32
C LEU A 313 -10.59 2.17 23.41
N CYS A 314 -9.91 1.40 22.55
CA CYS A 314 -10.55 0.47 21.63
C CYS A 314 -9.67 -0.76 21.37
N VAL A 315 -10.30 -1.92 21.23
CA VAL A 315 -9.66 -3.17 20.82
C VAL A 315 -10.33 -3.68 19.55
N PHE A 316 -9.58 -3.70 18.46
CA PHE A 316 -10.06 -4.18 17.17
C PHE A 316 -9.75 -5.67 17.02
N LYS A 317 -10.80 -6.49 16.99
CA LYS A 317 -10.73 -7.94 16.86
C LYS A 317 -11.22 -8.36 15.49
N GLY A 318 -10.53 -9.31 14.86
CA GLY A 318 -10.97 -9.85 13.56
C GLY A 318 -9.86 -10.50 12.73
N HIS A 319 -8.60 -10.23 13.01
CA HIS A 319 -7.50 -11.01 12.46
C HIS A 319 -7.45 -12.41 13.09
N LYS A 320 -6.93 -13.38 12.33
CA LYS A 320 -6.82 -14.78 12.74
C LYS A 320 -5.41 -15.17 13.19
N LYS A 321 -4.43 -14.33 12.91
CA LYS A 321 -3.01 -14.49 13.26
C LYS A 321 -2.45 -13.15 13.74
N ALA A 322 -1.17 -13.14 14.11
CA ALA A 322 -0.46 -11.97 14.61
C ALA A 322 -0.60 -10.76 13.67
N VAL A 323 -0.78 -9.59 14.26
CA VAL A 323 -0.82 -8.32 13.54
C VAL A 323 0.59 -7.77 13.41
N SER A 324 1.15 -7.83 12.21
CA SER A 324 2.54 -7.44 11.94
C SER A 324 2.72 -5.93 11.73
N TYR A 325 1.73 -5.24 11.16
CA TYR A 325 1.79 -3.79 10.90
C TYR A 325 0.48 -3.10 11.20
N VAL A 326 0.60 -1.84 11.62
CA VAL A 326 -0.49 -0.88 11.74
C VAL A 326 -0.04 0.44 11.12
N LYS A 327 -0.87 1.07 10.30
CA LYS A 327 -0.64 2.41 9.72
C LYS A 327 -1.93 3.22 9.76
N PHE A 328 -1.84 4.51 10.05
CA PHE A 328 -2.96 5.42 9.93
C PHE A 328 -3.12 5.89 8.48
N LEU A 329 -4.34 5.83 7.95
CA LEU A 329 -4.70 6.45 6.68
C LEU A 329 -4.93 7.95 6.87
N ASN A 330 -5.62 8.28 7.96
CA ASN A 330 -5.89 9.65 8.41
C ASN A 330 -5.98 9.68 9.94
N THR A 331 -6.61 10.69 10.52
CA THR A 331 -6.73 10.86 11.97
C THR A 331 -7.67 9.87 12.64
N THR A 332 -8.59 9.28 11.90
CA THR A 332 -9.66 8.38 12.40
C THR A 332 -9.61 6.97 11.83
N GLU A 333 -9.03 6.80 10.65
CA GLU A 333 -8.95 5.50 9.99
C GLU A 333 -7.54 4.91 10.08
N LEU A 334 -7.45 3.64 10.39
CA LEU A 334 -6.22 2.88 10.39
C LEU A 334 -6.35 1.55 9.64
N VAL A 335 -5.25 1.08 9.08
CA VAL A 335 -5.15 -0.22 8.43
C VAL A 335 -4.14 -1.10 9.17
N SER A 336 -4.48 -2.37 9.34
CA SER A 336 -3.60 -3.38 9.90
C SER A 336 -3.31 -4.50 8.91
N ALA A 337 -2.11 -5.05 8.99
CA ALA A 337 -1.68 -6.23 8.23
C ALA A 337 -1.41 -7.39 9.18
N SER A 338 -1.72 -8.60 8.75
CA SER A 338 -1.52 -9.81 9.54
C SER A 338 -1.01 -10.97 8.69
N THR A 339 -0.35 -11.90 9.35
CA THR A 339 0.08 -13.18 8.76
C THR A 339 -1.09 -14.13 8.43
N ASP A 340 -2.34 -13.67 8.51
CA ASP A 340 -3.53 -14.34 7.99
C ASP A 340 -3.83 -14.00 6.52
N SER A 341 -2.88 -13.34 5.82
CA SER A 341 -3.00 -12.89 4.43
C SER A 341 -4.15 -11.91 4.18
N GLN A 342 -4.47 -11.09 5.18
CA GLN A 342 -5.49 -10.05 5.07
C GLN A 342 -4.97 -8.72 5.61
N LEU A 343 -5.40 -7.63 4.96
CA LEU A 343 -5.38 -6.31 5.58
C LEU A 343 -6.80 -5.99 6.04
N LYS A 344 -6.91 -5.20 7.10
CA LYS A 344 -8.20 -4.75 7.64
C LYS A 344 -8.20 -3.27 7.89
N LEU A 345 -9.28 -2.62 7.46
CA LEU A 345 -9.57 -1.20 7.69
C LEU A 345 -10.45 -1.06 8.92
N TRP A 346 -10.08 -0.14 9.80
CA TRP A 346 -10.75 0.16 11.05
C TRP A 346 -10.98 1.66 11.19
N ASP A 347 -12.03 2.02 11.90
CA ASP A 347 -12.29 3.37 12.37
C ASP A 347 -12.12 3.39 13.89
N ILE A 348 -11.42 4.39 14.44
CA ILE A 348 -11.12 4.47 15.88
C ILE A 348 -12.35 4.61 16.77
N TYR A 349 -13.47 5.04 16.21
CA TYR A 349 -14.75 5.18 16.92
C TYR A 349 -15.58 3.90 16.94
N PHE A 350 -15.24 2.92 16.07
CA PHE A 350 -16.04 1.70 15.91
C PHE A 350 -15.16 0.44 16.01
N PRO A 351 -15.45 -0.49 16.95
CA PRO A 351 -14.59 -1.64 17.23
C PRO A 351 -14.68 -2.76 16.17
N TYR A 352 -15.43 -2.58 15.10
CA TYR A 352 -15.61 -3.59 14.05
C TYR A 352 -14.85 -3.25 12.77
N CYS A 353 -14.51 -4.29 12.03
CA CYS A 353 -13.81 -4.18 10.77
C CYS A 353 -14.70 -3.53 9.71
N GLN A 354 -14.25 -2.38 9.17
CA GLN A 354 -14.96 -1.67 8.10
C GLN A 354 -14.81 -2.41 6.76
N ARG A 355 -13.60 -2.89 6.48
CA ARG A 355 -13.27 -3.60 5.22
C ARG A 355 -12.09 -4.53 5.41
N SER A 356 -12.10 -5.65 4.65
CA SER A 356 -10.97 -6.57 4.58
C SER A 356 -10.45 -6.64 3.15
N PHE A 357 -9.12 -6.49 2.99
CA PHE A 357 -8.45 -6.58 1.70
C PHE A 357 -7.81 -7.96 1.56
N LYS A 358 -7.98 -8.58 0.40
CA LYS A 358 -7.50 -9.94 0.11
C LYS A 358 -6.80 -10.00 -1.24
N GLY A 359 -5.94 -11.01 -1.42
CA GLY A 359 -5.27 -11.30 -2.69
C GLY A 359 -3.75 -11.41 -2.60
N HIS A 360 -3.10 -10.78 -1.60
CA HIS A 360 -1.69 -11.00 -1.27
C HIS A 360 -1.54 -12.25 -0.40
N LEU A 361 -0.35 -12.83 -0.40
CA LEU A 361 0.05 -13.94 0.44
C LEU A 361 0.96 -13.45 1.56
N ASN A 362 0.58 -13.72 2.80
CA ASN A 362 1.40 -13.44 3.98
C ASN A 362 1.07 -14.46 5.08
N GLU A 363 1.93 -15.45 5.28
CA GLU A 363 1.71 -16.52 6.26
C GLU A 363 2.65 -16.45 7.46
N LYS A 364 3.86 -15.90 7.28
CA LYS A 364 4.92 -15.93 8.32
C LYS A 364 5.88 -14.75 8.33
N ASN A 365 6.06 -14.03 7.21
CA ASN A 365 7.09 -13.00 7.10
C ASN A 365 6.51 -11.59 7.36
N PHE A 366 7.39 -10.66 7.70
CA PHE A 366 7.09 -9.24 7.65
C PHE A 366 7.23 -8.78 6.20
N VAL A 367 6.14 -8.29 5.59
CA VAL A 367 6.09 -7.97 4.15
C VAL A 367 5.97 -6.47 3.86
N GLY A 368 5.92 -5.63 4.88
CA GLY A 368 5.79 -4.19 4.75
C GLY A 368 4.36 -3.73 4.47
N LEU A 369 4.04 -2.54 4.98
CA LEU A 369 2.75 -1.87 4.79
C LEU A 369 2.98 -0.36 4.72
N ALA A 370 2.44 0.29 3.69
CA ALA A 370 2.50 1.74 3.50
C ALA A 370 1.17 2.28 2.98
N THR A 371 0.91 3.57 3.17
CA THR A 371 -0.31 4.23 2.68
C THR A 371 -0.06 5.71 2.39
N ASP A 372 -0.79 6.26 1.42
CA ASP A 372 -0.86 7.70 1.16
C ASP A 372 -2.16 8.34 1.72
N GLY A 373 -3.02 7.54 2.37
CA GLY A 373 -4.32 7.94 2.91
C GLY A 373 -5.53 7.41 2.13
N ASP A 374 -5.43 7.26 0.82
CA ASP A 374 -6.47 6.67 -0.03
C ASP A 374 -6.12 5.26 -0.51
N TYR A 375 -4.82 5.02 -0.76
CA TYR A 375 -4.32 3.71 -1.20
C TYR A 375 -3.45 3.08 -0.14
N VAL A 376 -3.41 1.75 -0.19
CA VAL A 376 -2.59 0.92 0.70
C VAL A 376 -1.69 0.03 -0.13
N ALA A 377 -0.40 0.12 0.09
CA ALA A 377 0.62 -0.72 -0.51
C ALA A 377 1.05 -1.80 0.48
N CYS A 378 1.07 -3.04 0.04
CA CYS A 378 1.46 -4.20 0.86
C CYS A 378 2.38 -5.12 0.08
N GLY A 379 3.44 -5.58 0.72
CA GLY A 379 4.27 -6.65 0.19
C GLY A 379 3.57 -8.01 0.28
N SER A 380 4.20 -9.02 -0.32
CA SER A 380 3.66 -10.38 -0.33
C SER A 380 4.78 -11.43 -0.42
N GLU A 381 4.50 -12.62 0.10
CA GLU A 381 5.41 -13.76 0.07
C GLU A 381 5.58 -14.40 -1.33
N ASN A 382 4.82 -13.95 -2.33
CA ASN A 382 5.00 -14.32 -3.74
C ASN A 382 5.86 -13.32 -4.53
N ASN A 383 6.77 -12.62 -3.87
CA ASN A 383 7.68 -11.62 -4.43
C ASN A 383 6.97 -10.52 -5.23
N ALA A 384 5.81 -10.07 -4.74
CA ALA A 384 5.02 -9.06 -5.41
C ALA A 384 4.54 -7.96 -4.45
N LEU A 385 4.42 -6.75 -4.99
CA LEU A 385 3.79 -5.61 -4.35
C LEU A 385 2.32 -5.53 -4.79
N TYR A 386 1.42 -5.35 -3.83
CA TYR A 386 -0.01 -5.20 -4.05
C TYR A 386 -0.45 -3.79 -3.63
N ILE A 387 -1.25 -3.14 -4.48
CA ILE A 387 -1.85 -1.84 -4.20
C ILE A 387 -3.36 -2.02 -4.10
N TYR A 388 -3.91 -1.55 -2.99
CA TYR A 388 -5.34 -1.53 -2.72
C TYR A 388 -5.84 -0.09 -2.67
N TYR A 389 -7.08 0.14 -3.09
CA TYR A 389 -7.81 1.36 -2.79
C TYR A 389 -8.71 1.11 -1.58
N LYS A 390 -8.75 2.02 -0.61
CA LYS A 390 -9.50 1.82 0.65
C LYS A 390 -11.00 1.55 0.46
N GLY A 391 -11.58 2.00 -0.66
CA GLY A 391 -12.97 1.77 -1.01
C GLY A 391 -13.28 0.39 -1.61
N LEU A 392 -12.26 -0.44 -1.92
CA LEU A 392 -12.42 -1.73 -2.61
C LEU A 392 -11.72 -2.85 -1.85
N SER A 393 -12.27 -4.07 -1.89
CA SER A 393 -11.75 -5.23 -1.14
C SER A 393 -10.62 -5.97 -1.87
N LYS A 394 -10.56 -5.86 -3.19
CA LYS A 394 -9.55 -6.53 -4.04
C LYS A 394 -8.46 -5.55 -4.47
N GLN A 395 -7.29 -6.08 -4.83
CA GLN A 395 -6.18 -5.27 -5.30
C GLN A 395 -6.50 -4.53 -6.60
N VAL A 396 -6.09 -3.27 -6.67
CA VAL A 396 -6.23 -2.42 -7.86
C VAL A 396 -5.07 -2.64 -8.82
N LEU A 397 -3.84 -2.74 -8.28
CA LEU A 397 -2.62 -2.96 -9.03
C LEU A 397 -1.75 -4.02 -8.35
N LYS A 398 -0.92 -4.67 -9.15
CA LYS A 398 0.08 -5.64 -8.71
C LYS A 398 1.36 -5.46 -9.50
N PHE A 399 2.50 -5.46 -8.82
CA PHE A 399 3.82 -5.44 -9.43
C PHE A 399 4.61 -6.65 -8.94
N ARG A 400 5.17 -7.44 -9.85
CA ARG A 400 6.06 -8.56 -9.52
C ARG A 400 7.51 -8.11 -9.64
N PHE A 401 8.32 -8.46 -8.65
CA PHE A 401 9.75 -8.36 -8.77
C PHE A 401 10.25 -9.45 -9.71
N ASP A 402 11.16 -9.08 -10.62
CA ASP A 402 11.77 -10.06 -11.53
C ASP A 402 12.65 -10.98 -10.70
N VAL A 403 12.50 -12.27 -10.90
CA VAL A 403 13.43 -13.26 -10.38
C VAL A 403 14.69 -13.14 -11.23
N VAL A 404 15.83 -12.85 -10.61
CA VAL A 404 17.15 -12.88 -11.27
C VAL A 404 17.45 -14.36 -11.61
N ARG A 405 17.04 -14.78 -12.79
CA ARG A 405 17.35 -16.14 -13.28
C ARG A 405 18.77 -16.14 -13.81
N ASN A 406 19.64 -16.91 -13.20
CA ASN A 406 20.90 -17.30 -13.83
C ASN A 406 20.55 -18.06 -15.11
N ILE A 407 21.26 -17.74 -16.21
CA ILE A 407 21.05 -18.34 -17.54
C ILE A 407 21.12 -19.90 -17.52
N LEU A 408 21.72 -20.45 -16.46
CA LEU A 408 21.89 -21.90 -16.24
C LEU A 408 20.68 -22.58 -15.54
N GLU A 409 19.69 -21.81 -15.03
CA GLU A 409 18.54 -22.34 -14.26
C GLU A 409 17.19 -22.24 -15.01
N LYS A 410 17.22 -22.28 -16.34
CA LYS A 410 16.01 -22.14 -17.19
C LYS A 410 14.93 -23.20 -16.96
N ASP A 411 15.26 -24.33 -16.34
CA ASP A 411 14.36 -25.47 -16.20
C ASP A 411 13.72 -25.68 -14.82
N LYS A 412 13.99 -24.80 -13.84
CA LYS A 412 13.29 -24.86 -12.55
C LYS A 412 11.93 -24.14 -12.62
N LYS A 413 10.88 -24.88 -12.26
CA LYS A 413 9.50 -24.39 -12.21
C LYS A 413 9.39 -23.15 -11.31
N GLU A 414 8.47 -22.24 -11.65
CA GLU A 414 8.19 -20.95 -10.99
C GLU A 414 7.81 -21.03 -9.50
N GLU A 415 7.71 -22.23 -8.90
CA GLU A 415 7.10 -22.46 -7.58
C GLU A 415 8.06 -22.39 -6.38
N ASP A 416 9.41 -22.32 -6.59
CA ASP A 416 10.37 -22.48 -5.48
C ASP A 416 11.22 -21.24 -5.14
N SER A 417 10.90 -20.05 -5.59
CA SER A 417 11.63 -18.88 -5.10
C SER A 417 11.09 -18.49 -3.72
N ASN A 418 11.86 -18.75 -2.65
CA ASN A 418 11.61 -18.28 -1.28
C ASN A 418 11.74 -16.75 -1.14
N GLU A 419 11.63 -15.99 -2.23
CA GLU A 419 11.74 -14.56 -2.28
C GLU A 419 10.41 -13.91 -1.90
N PHE A 420 10.48 -12.83 -1.14
CA PHE A 420 9.29 -12.06 -0.75
C PHE A 420 9.59 -10.57 -0.70
N VAL A 421 8.58 -9.74 -0.91
CA VAL A 421 8.69 -8.30 -0.66
C VAL A 421 8.65 -8.08 0.84
N SER A 422 9.72 -7.49 1.39
CA SER A 422 9.96 -7.40 2.83
C SER A 422 9.72 -6.01 3.42
N ALA A 423 9.81 -4.96 2.61
CA ALA A 423 9.59 -3.59 3.07
C ALA A 423 8.93 -2.75 1.98
N VAL A 424 8.05 -1.85 2.38
CA VAL A 424 7.31 -0.93 1.49
C VAL A 424 7.22 0.43 2.16
N CYS A 425 7.46 1.49 1.39
CA CYS A 425 7.30 2.87 1.83
C CYS A 425 6.65 3.70 0.72
N TRP A 426 5.73 4.58 1.10
CA TRP A 426 5.10 5.53 0.19
C TRP A 426 5.77 6.90 0.29
N ARG A 427 6.16 7.50 -0.83
CA ARG A 427 6.63 8.88 -0.87
C ARG A 427 5.41 9.80 -0.77
N MET A 428 5.23 10.42 0.40
CA MET A 428 4.03 11.20 0.70
C MET A 428 3.81 12.34 -0.30
N GLY A 429 2.53 12.55 -0.65
CA GLY A 429 2.16 13.58 -1.62
C GLY A 429 2.52 13.27 -3.09
N SER A 430 2.94 12.04 -3.39
CA SER A 430 3.29 11.61 -4.75
C SER A 430 2.72 10.23 -5.10
N SER A 431 2.82 9.87 -6.38
CA SER A 431 2.46 8.53 -6.88
C SER A 431 3.60 7.49 -6.75
N VAL A 432 4.62 7.77 -5.92
CA VAL A 432 5.83 6.95 -5.84
C VAL A 432 5.80 6.04 -4.61
N VAL A 433 6.10 4.77 -4.83
CA VAL A 433 6.29 3.75 -3.79
C VAL A 433 7.68 3.14 -3.93
N VAL A 434 8.39 3.02 -2.82
CA VAL A 434 9.66 2.28 -2.75
C VAL A 434 9.38 0.94 -2.09
N ALA A 435 9.77 -0.14 -2.73
CA ALA A 435 9.60 -1.49 -2.22
C ALA A 435 10.91 -2.27 -2.32
N ALA A 436 11.17 -3.11 -1.34
CA ALA A 436 12.35 -3.98 -1.30
C ALA A 436 11.95 -5.44 -1.08
N ASN A 437 12.76 -6.35 -1.63
CA ASN A 437 12.57 -7.77 -1.43
C ASN A 437 13.62 -8.38 -0.46
N SER A 438 13.45 -9.66 -0.16
CA SER A 438 14.32 -10.43 0.73
C SER A 438 15.74 -10.64 0.19
N GLN A 439 15.98 -10.41 -1.11
CA GLN A 439 17.29 -10.46 -1.74
C GLN A 439 18.04 -9.12 -1.70
N GLY A 440 17.41 -8.08 -1.12
CA GLY A 440 18.01 -6.75 -1.05
C GLY A 440 17.85 -5.92 -2.32
N THR A 441 17.06 -6.38 -3.28
CA THR A 441 16.68 -5.58 -4.44
C THR A 441 15.61 -4.58 -4.03
N ILE A 442 15.86 -3.31 -4.32
CA ILE A 442 14.97 -2.19 -4.02
C ILE A 442 14.53 -1.57 -5.34
N LYS A 443 13.23 -1.39 -5.49
CA LYS A 443 12.65 -0.74 -6.67
C LYS A 443 11.92 0.54 -6.26
N VAL A 444 12.23 1.63 -6.94
CA VAL A 444 11.45 2.86 -6.89
C VAL A 444 10.42 2.78 -8.00
N LEU A 445 9.15 2.81 -7.63
CA LEU A 445 8.01 2.51 -8.49
C LEU A 445 7.07 3.71 -8.55
N GLU A 446 6.60 4.05 -9.73
CA GLU A 446 5.61 5.09 -9.95
C GLU A 446 4.27 4.47 -10.36
N LEU A 447 3.19 4.88 -9.72
CA LEU A 447 1.82 4.56 -10.10
C LEU A 447 1.35 5.53 -11.20
N VAL A 448 0.94 4.99 -12.33
CA VAL A 448 0.57 5.75 -13.55
C VAL A 448 -0.87 5.52 -13.95
#